data_fd1cc44b96d1e08d59cd1b406fd3e07c
#
_entry.id   fd1cc44b96d1e08d59cd1b406fd3e07c
#
_cell.length_a   1.000
_cell.length_b   1.000
_cell.length_c   1.000
_cell.angle_alpha   90.00
_cell.angle_beta   90.00
_cell.angle_gamma   90.00
#
_symmetry.space_group_name_H-M   'P 1'
#
loop_
_entity.id
_entity.type
_entity.pdbx_description
1 polymer ?
#
loop_
_entity_poly.entity_id
_entity_poly.type
_entity_poly.pdbx_seq_one_letter_code
_entity_poly.pdbx_strand_id
1 'polypeptide(L)'
;TAPAMSLKPRTYTGVLVVLGVAHLLNDLMQSLIPAIYPIIQRSYGLDFWQIGMITLTFQIAGSLLQPLVGFYTDRRPAPYSPVMGMMFTLSGLLGLAFATSYGAILFAVALIGIGSSIFHPEATRMARYAAGGRQGLAQGIFQVGGQAGGALGPVFAALIIVPLGQPSLAWFTAAALAAMLLLTWIGRQQAAISRHFSELRASLAGQHADLPRHGTATIAIGLTVLTLLMFSKNAYAESFRSFYTFYLIERFGLSIPQSQMMLFIFLISAAAGALIGGIVGDRIGRYRIIWISVLGPLPLTLLLPYADLFWTGVLTIAINLVMASAFASILIYAMELLPNRIGLIGGLFYGLNFGLGGIAAAILGGLADSYGIETVYRICSFLPLAGLLAWFLPRLDTDRYRPAG
;
A
#
# COMPACT_ATOMS: atom_id res chain seq x y z
N THR A 1 16.83 47.65 2.20
CA THR A 1 16.43 46.32 1.70
C THR A 1 17.35 45.30 2.36
N ALA A 2 16.89 44.68 3.46
CA ALA A 2 17.58 43.54 4.07
C ALA A 2 17.59 42.37 3.06
N PRO A 3 18.74 41.66 2.89
CA PRO A 3 18.78 40.52 2.02
C PRO A 3 17.83 39.46 2.60
N ALA A 4 16.90 38.96 1.74
CA ALA A 4 16.07 37.83 2.09
C ALA A 4 16.99 36.65 2.41
N MET A 5 17.10 36.33 3.71
CA MET A 5 17.79 35.13 4.16
C MET A 5 17.13 33.94 3.47
N SER A 6 17.78 33.37 2.46
CA SER A 6 17.35 32.12 1.84
C SER A 6 17.49 31.02 2.89
N LEU A 7 16.39 30.75 3.59
CA LEU A 7 16.31 29.60 4.49
C LEU A 7 16.54 28.33 3.65
N LYS A 8 17.74 27.77 3.74
CA LYS A 8 18.02 26.47 3.10
C LYS A 8 17.07 25.42 3.71
N PRO A 9 16.31 24.72 2.90
CA PRO A 9 15.39 23.69 3.39
C PRO A 9 16.18 22.62 4.16
N ARG A 10 15.83 22.43 5.44
CA ARG A 10 16.51 21.46 6.32
C ARG A 10 15.77 20.12 6.26
N THR A 11 16.46 19.05 5.88
CA THR A 11 15.97 17.69 5.96
C THR A 11 16.14 17.13 7.38
N TYR A 12 15.05 16.66 7.98
CA TYR A 12 15.05 16.04 9.31
C TYR A 12 15.19 14.52 9.18
N THR A 13 16.37 14.04 8.80
CA THR A 13 16.64 12.62 8.51
C THR A 13 16.26 11.69 9.66
N GLY A 14 16.54 12.08 10.92
CA GLY A 14 16.16 11.30 12.09
C GLY A 14 14.65 11.09 12.21
N VAL A 15 13.84 12.12 11.92
CA VAL A 15 12.38 12.01 11.92
C VAL A 15 11.92 11.09 10.78
N LEU A 16 12.53 11.19 9.59
CA LEU A 16 12.20 10.32 8.45
C LEU A 16 12.50 8.84 8.73
N VAL A 17 13.64 8.55 9.36
CA VAL A 17 14.00 7.17 9.76
C VAL A 17 13.02 6.65 10.80
N VAL A 18 12.70 7.43 11.83
CA VAL A 18 11.72 7.01 12.86
C VAL A 18 10.33 6.81 12.26
N LEU A 19 9.90 7.67 11.32
CA LEU A 19 8.66 7.47 10.57
C LEU A 19 8.69 6.20 9.72
N GLY A 20 9.81 5.89 9.07
CA GLY A 20 10.00 4.65 8.31
C GLY A 20 9.90 3.42 9.20
N VAL A 21 10.50 3.46 10.40
CA VAL A 21 10.37 2.37 11.39
C VAL A 21 8.94 2.25 11.92
N ALA A 22 8.27 3.37 12.22
CA ALA A 22 6.87 3.35 12.65
C ALA A 22 5.95 2.77 11.55
N HIS A 23 6.22 3.08 10.27
CA HIS A 23 5.51 2.51 9.13
C HIS A 23 5.78 1.01 8.99
N LEU A 24 7.04 0.58 9.16
CA LEU A 24 7.39 -0.84 9.18
C LEU A 24 6.60 -1.59 10.25
N LEU A 25 6.54 -1.08 11.47
CA LEU A 25 5.79 -1.71 12.56
C LEU A 25 4.29 -1.75 12.30
N ASN A 26 3.72 -0.65 11.74
CA ASN A 26 2.31 -0.59 11.37
C ASN A 26 1.96 -1.63 10.32
N ASP A 27 2.71 -1.70 9.21
CA ASP A 27 2.41 -2.59 8.10
C ASP A 27 2.76 -4.05 8.42
N LEU A 28 3.74 -4.30 9.29
CA LEU A 28 3.99 -5.61 9.87
C LEU A 28 2.72 -6.14 10.57
N MET A 29 2.12 -5.35 11.45
CA MET A 29 0.92 -5.77 12.18
C MET A 29 -0.26 -6.03 11.25
N GLN A 30 -0.44 -5.22 10.21
CA GLN A 30 -1.48 -5.42 9.21
C GLN A 30 -1.28 -6.66 8.36
N SER A 31 -0.03 -6.95 8.00
CA SER A 31 0.32 -8.11 7.17
C SER A 31 0.15 -9.45 7.88
N LEU A 32 0.01 -9.45 9.21
CA LEU A 32 -0.36 -10.65 9.97
C LEU A 32 -1.78 -11.12 9.63
N ILE A 33 -2.70 -10.22 9.26
CA ILE A 33 -4.10 -10.58 8.94
C ILE A 33 -4.16 -11.62 7.82
N PRO A 34 -3.69 -11.35 6.59
CA PRO A 34 -3.72 -12.34 5.53
C PRO A 34 -2.79 -13.53 5.80
N ALA A 35 -1.70 -13.32 6.54
CA ALA A 35 -0.76 -14.39 6.86
C ALA A 35 -1.37 -15.50 7.75
N ILE A 36 -2.38 -15.18 8.56
CA ILE A 36 -3.05 -16.18 9.41
C ILE A 36 -4.28 -16.82 8.75
N TYR A 37 -4.67 -16.43 7.54
CA TYR A 37 -5.86 -16.96 6.89
C TYR A 37 -5.95 -18.48 6.84
N PRO A 38 -4.90 -19.24 6.48
CA PRO A 38 -4.97 -20.70 6.51
C PRO A 38 -5.24 -21.29 7.91
N ILE A 39 -4.78 -20.59 8.95
CA ILE A 39 -4.98 -21.03 10.34
C ILE A 39 -6.43 -20.81 10.75
N ILE A 40 -6.94 -19.58 10.56
CA ILE A 40 -8.32 -19.25 10.96
C ILE A 40 -9.35 -19.97 10.08
N GLN A 41 -9.06 -20.17 8.80
CA GLN A 41 -9.94 -20.95 7.92
C GLN A 41 -10.17 -22.35 8.50
N ARG A 42 -9.09 -23.05 8.88
CA ARG A 42 -9.17 -24.39 9.45
C ARG A 42 -9.83 -24.41 10.85
N SER A 43 -9.50 -23.41 11.68
CA SER A 43 -9.98 -23.37 13.08
C SER A 43 -11.47 -23.04 13.19
N TYR A 44 -12.00 -22.23 12.26
CA TYR A 44 -13.39 -21.75 12.28
C TYR A 44 -14.25 -22.35 11.14
N GLY A 45 -13.66 -23.18 10.26
CA GLY A 45 -14.39 -23.76 9.13
C GLY A 45 -14.88 -22.73 8.12
N LEU A 46 -14.07 -21.68 7.87
CA LEU A 46 -14.46 -20.57 6.99
C LEU A 46 -14.34 -20.97 5.52
N ASP A 47 -15.29 -20.49 4.71
CA ASP A 47 -15.18 -20.51 3.25
C ASP A 47 -14.32 -19.35 2.71
N PHE A 48 -14.00 -19.40 1.42
CA PHE A 48 -13.16 -18.38 0.79
C PHE A 48 -13.87 -17.02 0.69
N TRP A 49 -15.19 -17.00 0.58
CA TRP A 49 -15.98 -15.78 0.65
C TRP A 49 -15.79 -15.09 2.00
N GLN A 50 -15.87 -15.85 3.09
CA GLN A 50 -15.65 -15.32 4.45
C GLN A 50 -14.23 -14.79 4.63
N ILE A 51 -13.22 -15.46 4.07
CA ILE A 51 -11.83 -14.95 4.02
C ILE A 51 -11.75 -13.65 3.25
N GLY A 52 -12.37 -13.57 2.07
CA GLY A 52 -12.46 -12.35 1.28
C GLY A 52 -13.14 -11.21 2.02
N MET A 53 -14.19 -11.50 2.79
CA MET A 53 -14.92 -10.53 3.61
C MET A 53 -14.07 -10.01 4.79
N ILE A 54 -13.16 -10.80 5.35
CA ILE A 54 -12.19 -10.33 6.35
C ILE A 54 -11.29 -9.27 5.71
N THR A 55 -10.72 -9.55 4.53
CA THR A 55 -9.91 -8.59 3.78
C THR A 55 -10.70 -7.32 3.44
N LEU A 56 -11.92 -7.49 2.93
CA LEU A 56 -12.81 -6.36 2.58
C LEU A 56 -13.06 -5.47 3.79
N THR A 57 -13.42 -6.06 4.94
CA THR A 57 -13.70 -5.34 6.18
C THR A 57 -12.50 -4.53 6.64
N PHE A 58 -11.31 -5.16 6.66
CA PHE A 58 -10.06 -4.50 7.01
C PHE A 58 -9.75 -3.33 6.06
N GLN A 59 -9.80 -3.57 4.75
CA GLN A 59 -9.41 -2.58 3.75
C GLN A 59 -10.41 -1.45 3.61
N ILE A 60 -11.71 -1.70 3.73
CA ILE A 60 -12.73 -0.64 3.75
C ILE A 60 -12.56 0.23 4.98
N ALA A 61 -12.41 -0.35 6.17
CA ALA A 61 -12.15 0.41 7.39
C ALA A 61 -10.87 1.24 7.27
N GLY A 62 -9.83 0.68 6.62
CA GLY A 62 -8.56 1.33 6.34
C GLY A 62 -8.63 2.45 5.29
N SER A 63 -9.57 2.38 4.32
CA SER A 63 -9.63 3.30 3.18
C SER A 63 -10.61 4.46 3.36
N LEU A 64 -11.83 4.17 3.81
CA LEU A 64 -12.92 5.17 3.85
C LEU A 64 -12.66 6.31 4.83
N LEU A 65 -11.98 6.03 5.93
CA LEU A 65 -11.69 7.04 6.95
C LEU A 65 -10.47 7.91 6.62
N GLN A 66 -9.56 7.47 5.73
CA GLN A 66 -8.35 8.23 5.40
C GLN A 66 -8.64 9.65 4.88
N PRO A 67 -9.55 9.86 3.90
CA PRO A 67 -9.89 11.21 3.44
C PRO A 67 -10.51 12.07 4.55
N LEU A 68 -11.33 11.47 5.42
CA LEU A 68 -11.96 12.18 6.53
C LEU A 68 -10.94 12.60 7.59
N VAL A 69 -10.03 11.71 7.95
CA VAL A 69 -8.92 11.99 8.86
C VAL A 69 -8.01 13.07 8.27
N GLY A 70 -7.61 12.93 7.00
CA GLY A 70 -6.78 13.92 6.30
C GLY A 70 -7.43 15.30 6.29
N PHE A 71 -8.72 15.38 5.93
CA PHE A 71 -9.47 16.64 5.91
C PHE A 71 -9.60 17.30 7.30
N TYR A 72 -9.80 16.48 8.34
CA TYR A 72 -9.87 16.99 9.71
C TYR A 72 -8.51 17.51 10.18
N THR A 73 -7.46 16.75 9.98
CA THR A 73 -6.12 17.08 10.45
C THR A 73 -5.44 18.18 9.64
N ASP A 74 -5.88 18.43 8.40
CA ASP A 74 -5.45 19.60 7.63
C ASP A 74 -5.97 20.92 8.24
N ARG A 75 -7.15 20.88 8.85
CA ARG A 75 -7.77 22.04 9.50
C ARG A 75 -7.41 22.19 10.96
N ARG A 76 -7.23 21.08 11.66
CA ARG A 76 -6.90 21.03 13.09
C ARG A 76 -5.75 20.07 13.28
N PRO A 77 -4.50 20.58 13.34
CA PRO A 77 -3.33 19.73 13.55
C PRO A 77 -3.48 18.86 14.78
N ALA A 78 -3.39 17.55 14.60
CA ALA A 78 -3.54 16.55 15.66
C ALA A 78 -2.29 15.66 15.74
N PRO A 79 -1.16 16.19 16.31
CA PRO A 79 0.15 15.53 16.26
C PRO A 79 0.19 14.16 16.90
N TYR A 80 -0.75 13.84 17.77
CA TYR A 80 -0.85 12.55 18.44
C TYR A 80 -1.94 11.62 17.85
N SER A 81 -2.59 12.03 16.76
CA SER A 81 -3.58 11.16 16.11
C SER A 81 -3.00 9.81 15.62
N PRO A 82 -1.73 9.71 15.13
CA PRO A 82 -1.16 8.41 14.80
C PRO A 82 -0.97 7.49 16.01
N VAL A 83 -0.72 8.07 17.20
CA VAL A 83 -0.68 7.30 18.46
C VAL A 83 -2.05 6.69 18.76
N MET A 84 -3.11 7.47 18.56
CA MET A 84 -4.48 6.98 18.68
C MET A 84 -4.80 5.88 17.65
N GLY A 85 -4.31 6.03 16.41
CA GLY A 85 -4.37 4.98 15.40
C GLY A 85 -3.73 3.68 15.88
N MET A 86 -2.54 3.75 16.48
CA MET A 86 -1.88 2.56 17.04
C MET A 86 -2.65 1.93 18.21
N MET A 87 -3.40 2.71 19.00
CA MET A 87 -4.29 2.15 20.04
C MET A 87 -5.41 1.30 19.43
N PHE A 88 -6.01 1.74 18.33
CA PHE A 88 -6.99 0.93 17.58
C PHE A 88 -6.35 -0.35 17.04
N THR A 89 -5.15 -0.26 16.45
CA THR A 89 -4.40 -1.42 15.94
C THR A 89 -4.07 -2.39 17.08
N LEU A 90 -3.61 -1.91 18.23
CA LEU A 90 -3.32 -2.72 19.42
C LEU A 90 -4.59 -3.45 19.90
N SER A 91 -5.70 -2.72 20.04
CA SER A 91 -6.99 -3.29 20.47
C SER A 91 -7.49 -4.33 19.48
N GLY A 92 -7.34 -4.07 18.18
CA GLY A 92 -7.69 -5.01 17.12
C GLY A 92 -6.82 -6.27 17.13
N LEU A 93 -5.51 -6.15 17.36
CA LEU A 93 -4.61 -7.32 17.49
C LEU A 93 -4.97 -8.19 18.68
N LEU A 94 -5.27 -7.57 19.84
CA LEU A 94 -5.75 -8.32 21.01
C LEU A 94 -7.09 -8.98 20.72
N GLY A 95 -8.02 -8.25 20.11
CA GLY A 95 -9.29 -8.81 19.67
C GLY A 95 -9.13 -10.00 18.74
N LEU A 96 -8.21 -9.90 17.76
CA LEU A 96 -7.93 -10.97 16.81
C LEU A 96 -7.24 -12.16 17.47
N ALA A 97 -6.33 -11.93 18.42
CA ALA A 97 -5.63 -12.99 19.17
C ALA A 97 -6.59 -13.87 19.95
N PHE A 98 -7.65 -13.28 20.53
CA PHE A 98 -8.60 -13.96 21.40
C PHE A 98 -10.01 -14.05 20.79
N ALA A 99 -10.16 -13.82 19.48
CA ALA A 99 -11.42 -14.02 18.80
C ALA A 99 -11.88 -15.46 18.93
N THR A 100 -13.18 -15.67 19.17
CA THR A 100 -13.82 -16.99 19.28
C THR A 100 -14.92 -17.21 18.27
N SER A 101 -15.18 -16.21 17.43
CA SER A 101 -16.22 -16.24 16.40
C SER A 101 -15.82 -15.42 15.17
N TYR A 102 -16.45 -15.73 14.05
CA TYR A 102 -16.24 -14.98 12.82
C TYR A 102 -16.57 -13.48 12.97
N GLY A 103 -17.65 -13.14 13.67
CA GLY A 103 -18.01 -11.75 13.95
C GLY A 103 -16.96 -11.01 14.80
N ALA A 104 -16.34 -11.69 15.76
CA ALA A 104 -15.24 -11.14 16.55
C ALA A 104 -14.00 -10.89 15.69
N ILE A 105 -13.70 -11.78 14.73
CA ILE A 105 -12.61 -11.60 13.76
C ILE A 105 -12.89 -10.34 12.90
N LEU A 106 -14.10 -10.20 12.33
CA LEU A 106 -14.47 -9.03 11.53
C LEU A 106 -14.34 -7.72 12.32
N PHE A 107 -14.80 -7.70 13.56
CA PHE A 107 -14.67 -6.53 14.43
C PHE A 107 -13.21 -6.18 14.72
N ALA A 108 -12.42 -7.19 15.03
CA ALA A 108 -10.98 -7.01 15.33
C ALA A 108 -10.21 -6.44 14.13
N VAL A 109 -10.42 -6.98 12.93
CA VAL A 109 -9.76 -6.48 11.71
C VAL A 109 -10.27 -5.09 11.30
N ALA A 110 -11.54 -4.76 11.57
CA ALA A 110 -12.06 -3.40 11.39
C ALA A 110 -11.32 -2.40 12.28
N LEU A 111 -11.05 -2.73 13.55
CA LEU A 111 -10.26 -1.89 14.45
C LEU A 111 -8.83 -1.68 13.92
N ILE A 112 -8.17 -2.73 13.40
CA ILE A 112 -6.85 -2.61 12.79
C ILE A 112 -6.91 -1.68 11.56
N GLY A 113 -7.95 -1.82 10.73
CA GLY A 113 -8.19 -0.94 9.59
C GLY A 113 -8.38 0.53 9.99
N ILE A 114 -9.19 0.81 11.02
CA ILE A 114 -9.36 2.16 11.58
C ILE A 114 -8.01 2.73 12.03
N GLY A 115 -7.21 1.93 12.73
CA GLY A 115 -5.86 2.33 13.13
C GLY A 115 -4.98 2.74 11.94
N SER A 116 -4.99 1.95 10.88
CA SER A 116 -4.30 2.22 9.62
C SER A 116 -4.77 3.52 8.96
N SER A 117 -6.10 3.76 8.93
CA SER A 117 -6.69 4.95 8.32
C SER A 117 -6.30 6.26 9.00
N ILE A 118 -6.00 6.21 10.28
CA ILE A 118 -5.53 7.35 11.07
C ILE A 118 -4.02 7.54 10.90
N PHE A 119 -3.26 6.44 10.86
CA PHE A 119 -1.80 6.48 10.76
C PHE A 119 -1.30 7.04 9.43
N HIS A 120 -1.76 6.50 8.30
CA HIS A 120 -1.16 6.79 7.00
C HIS A 120 -1.22 8.26 6.56
N PRO A 121 -2.37 8.98 6.64
CA PRO A 121 -2.42 10.38 6.23
C PRO A 121 -1.48 11.25 7.04
N GLU A 122 -1.43 11.04 8.34
CA GLU A 122 -0.66 11.87 9.25
C GLU A 122 0.83 11.59 9.16
N ALA A 123 1.23 10.31 9.08
CA ALA A 123 2.62 9.91 8.91
C ALA A 123 3.18 10.38 7.55
N THR A 124 2.41 10.29 6.48
CA THR A 124 2.76 10.81 5.15
C THR A 124 2.93 12.33 5.18
N ARG A 125 2.02 13.05 5.85
CA ARG A 125 2.11 14.49 6.03
C ARG A 125 3.38 14.89 6.79
N MET A 126 3.69 14.18 7.88
CA MET A 126 4.90 14.43 8.64
C MET A 126 6.18 14.13 7.85
N ALA A 127 6.19 13.06 7.03
CA ALA A 127 7.30 12.77 6.13
C ALA A 127 7.54 13.91 5.14
N ARG A 128 6.47 14.51 4.60
CA ARG A 128 6.57 15.70 3.72
C ARG A 128 7.15 16.91 4.44
N TYR A 129 6.74 17.17 5.68
CA TYR A 129 7.27 18.27 6.49
C TYR A 129 8.76 18.08 6.82
N ALA A 130 9.16 16.84 7.12
CA ALA A 130 10.53 16.49 7.44
C ALA A 130 11.46 16.41 6.21
N ALA A 131 10.92 16.43 4.99
CA ALA A 131 11.67 16.23 3.75
C ALA A 131 12.69 17.35 3.44
N GLY A 132 12.42 18.60 3.86
CA GLY A 132 13.34 19.72 3.62
C GLY A 132 13.71 19.89 2.15
N GLY A 133 12.74 19.77 1.23
CA GLY A 133 12.97 19.85 -0.23
C GLY A 133 13.34 18.52 -0.89
N ARG A 134 13.71 17.46 -0.13
CA ARG A 134 14.05 16.13 -0.65
C ARG A 134 12.85 15.18 -0.57
N GLN A 135 11.75 15.53 -1.27
CA GLN A 135 10.49 14.78 -1.20
C GLN A 135 10.63 13.30 -1.63
N GLY A 136 11.42 13.03 -2.67
CA GLY A 136 11.68 11.67 -3.14
C GLY A 136 12.39 10.80 -2.10
N LEU A 137 13.41 11.34 -1.43
CA LEU A 137 14.10 10.65 -0.34
C LEU A 137 13.16 10.36 0.84
N ALA A 138 12.36 11.35 1.25
CA ALA A 138 11.43 11.20 2.35
C ALA A 138 10.37 10.12 2.08
N GLN A 139 9.76 10.15 0.90
CA GLN A 139 8.82 9.12 0.46
C GLN A 139 9.49 7.76 0.29
N GLY A 140 10.72 7.73 -0.24
CA GLY A 140 11.49 6.49 -0.38
C GLY A 140 11.72 5.80 0.97
N ILE A 141 12.22 6.52 1.97
CA ILE A 141 12.45 5.99 3.33
C ILE A 141 11.12 5.50 3.93
N PHE A 142 10.07 6.29 3.81
CA PHE A 142 8.76 5.94 4.34
C PHE A 142 8.19 4.68 3.68
N GLN A 143 8.23 4.59 2.35
CA GLN A 143 7.72 3.44 1.60
C GLN A 143 8.53 2.17 1.80
N VAL A 144 9.86 2.26 1.91
CA VAL A 144 10.71 1.09 2.23
C VAL A 144 10.31 0.51 3.58
N GLY A 145 10.01 1.36 4.58
CA GLY A 145 9.50 0.91 5.88
C GLY A 145 8.21 0.09 5.72
N GLY A 146 7.19 0.63 5.06
CA GLY A 146 5.91 -0.05 4.84
C GLY A 146 6.05 -1.36 4.07
N GLN A 147 6.77 -1.36 2.95
CA GLN A 147 6.98 -2.57 2.15
C GLN A 147 7.74 -3.67 2.91
N ALA A 148 8.78 -3.29 3.66
CA ALA A 148 9.51 -4.24 4.50
C ALA A 148 8.62 -4.80 5.61
N GLY A 149 7.83 -3.95 6.28
CA GLY A 149 6.86 -4.38 7.30
C GLY A 149 5.83 -5.34 6.73
N GLY A 150 5.22 -4.98 5.59
CA GLY A 150 4.23 -5.81 4.90
C GLY A 150 4.77 -7.20 4.50
N ALA A 151 6.04 -7.28 4.13
CA ALA A 151 6.67 -8.55 3.78
C ALA A 151 6.98 -9.44 5.00
N LEU A 152 7.17 -8.87 6.19
CA LEU A 152 7.56 -9.63 7.39
C LEU A 152 6.42 -10.43 8.01
N GLY A 153 5.15 -10.08 7.77
CA GLY A 153 4.00 -10.80 8.34
C GLY A 153 4.02 -12.31 8.11
N PRO A 154 4.16 -12.77 6.85
CA PRO A 154 4.28 -14.20 6.56
C PRO A 154 5.43 -14.89 7.28
N VAL A 155 6.58 -14.23 7.45
CA VAL A 155 7.73 -14.77 8.18
C VAL A 155 7.38 -15.00 9.65
N PHE A 156 6.79 -13.99 10.29
CA PHE A 156 6.37 -14.13 11.69
C PHE A 156 5.20 -15.09 11.87
N ALA A 157 4.29 -15.16 10.89
CA ALA A 157 3.25 -16.18 10.90
C ALA A 157 3.85 -17.57 10.88
N ALA A 158 4.81 -17.85 9.99
CA ALA A 158 5.46 -19.15 9.90
C ALA A 158 6.25 -19.52 11.16
N LEU A 159 6.99 -18.58 11.73
CA LEU A 159 7.92 -18.84 12.83
C LEU A 159 7.26 -18.78 14.23
N ILE A 160 6.21 -17.99 14.39
CA ILE A 160 5.60 -17.71 15.69
C ILE A 160 4.15 -18.21 15.74
N ILE A 161 3.31 -17.76 14.78
CA ILE A 161 1.86 -17.99 14.92
C ILE A 161 1.49 -19.43 14.57
N VAL A 162 2.11 -20.02 13.55
CA VAL A 162 1.85 -21.42 13.19
C VAL A 162 2.19 -22.37 14.34
N PRO A 163 3.37 -22.31 14.98
CA PRO A 163 3.70 -23.21 16.08
C PRO A 163 3.00 -22.89 17.39
N LEU A 164 2.70 -21.61 17.70
CA LEU A 164 2.15 -21.20 18.99
C LEU A 164 0.64 -20.90 18.95
N GLY A 165 0.04 -20.91 17.77
CA GLY A 165 -1.38 -20.68 17.56
C GLY A 165 -1.80 -19.21 17.59
N GLN A 166 -3.09 -18.98 17.32
CA GLN A 166 -3.71 -17.65 17.20
C GLN A 166 -3.45 -16.72 18.41
N PRO A 167 -3.46 -17.16 19.68
CA PRO A 167 -3.19 -16.28 20.82
C PRO A 167 -1.82 -15.58 20.77
N SER A 168 -0.84 -16.16 20.06
CA SER A 168 0.49 -15.54 19.92
C SER A 168 0.49 -14.22 19.13
N LEU A 169 -0.59 -13.91 18.43
CA LEU A 169 -0.80 -12.58 17.84
C LEU A 169 -0.72 -11.46 18.88
N ALA A 170 -1.09 -11.74 20.15
CA ALA A 170 -0.98 -10.79 21.24
C ALA A 170 0.46 -10.30 21.47
N TRP A 171 1.49 -11.09 21.10
CA TRP A 171 2.88 -10.67 21.23
C TRP A 171 3.23 -9.47 20.36
N PHE A 172 2.54 -9.31 19.21
CA PHE A 172 2.75 -8.20 18.29
C PHE A 172 2.18 -6.87 18.81
N THR A 173 1.45 -6.89 19.93
CA THR A 173 1.08 -5.65 20.62
C THR A 173 2.32 -4.91 21.16
N ALA A 174 3.43 -5.61 21.38
CA ALA A 174 4.72 -4.97 21.68
C ALA A 174 5.20 -4.07 20.53
N ALA A 175 4.95 -4.47 19.26
CA ALA A 175 5.24 -3.63 18.10
C ALA A 175 4.34 -2.39 18.08
N ALA A 176 3.05 -2.53 18.42
CA ALA A 176 2.13 -1.39 18.54
C ALA A 176 2.58 -0.41 19.62
N LEU A 177 3.00 -0.90 20.80
CA LEU A 177 3.52 -0.07 21.87
C LEU A 177 4.82 0.64 21.46
N ALA A 178 5.74 -0.06 20.80
CA ALA A 178 6.95 0.55 20.26
C ALA A 178 6.62 1.66 19.24
N ALA A 179 5.69 1.41 18.31
CA ALA A 179 5.22 2.41 17.37
C ALA A 179 4.59 3.62 18.07
N MET A 180 3.81 3.42 19.13
CA MET A 180 3.22 4.49 19.93
C MET A 180 4.29 5.37 20.57
N LEU A 181 5.38 4.79 21.11
CA LEU A 181 6.50 5.52 21.67
C LEU A 181 7.21 6.37 20.62
N LEU A 182 7.51 5.78 19.46
CA LEU A 182 8.13 6.47 18.33
C LEU A 182 7.27 7.63 17.83
N LEU A 183 5.97 7.39 17.65
CA LEU A 183 5.02 8.40 17.16
C LEU A 183 4.78 9.51 18.20
N THR A 184 4.83 9.20 19.49
CA THR A 184 4.79 10.21 20.56
C THR A 184 6.01 11.12 20.48
N TRP A 185 7.18 10.56 20.25
CA TRP A 185 8.41 11.36 20.04
C TRP A 185 8.29 12.26 18.82
N ILE A 186 7.77 11.73 17.68
CA ILE A 186 7.51 12.49 16.45
C ILE A 186 6.52 13.63 16.71
N GLY A 187 5.42 13.37 17.44
CA GLY A 187 4.43 14.37 17.79
C GLY A 187 5.02 15.58 18.51
N ARG A 188 6.01 15.35 19.40
CA ARG A 188 6.75 16.42 20.08
C ARG A 188 7.59 17.26 19.13
N GLN A 189 8.11 16.69 18.04
CA GLN A 189 8.90 17.39 17.04
C GLN A 189 8.04 18.18 16.03
N GLN A 190 6.77 17.82 15.90
CA GLN A 190 5.89 18.35 14.85
C GLN A 190 5.79 19.87 14.83
N ALA A 191 5.70 20.53 15.99
CA ALA A 191 5.53 21.97 16.06
C ALA A 191 6.73 22.75 15.45
N ALA A 192 7.95 22.25 15.64
CA ALA A 192 9.16 22.86 15.08
C ALA A 192 9.23 22.65 13.56
N ILE A 193 8.91 21.42 13.10
CA ILE A 193 8.95 21.03 11.69
C ILE A 193 7.85 21.73 10.89
N SER A 194 6.64 21.83 11.44
CA SER A 194 5.49 22.49 10.79
C SER A 194 5.74 23.99 10.56
N ARG A 195 6.38 24.68 11.50
CA ARG A 195 6.74 26.09 11.32
C ARG A 195 7.69 26.28 10.15
N HIS A 196 8.75 25.50 10.10
CA HIS A 196 9.72 25.55 8.99
C HIS A 196 9.05 25.24 7.63
N PHE A 197 8.11 24.26 7.60
CA PHE A 197 7.37 23.94 6.39
C PHE A 197 6.40 25.06 5.94
N SER A 198 5.73 25.73 6.88
CA SER A 198 4.83 26.85 6.55
C SER A 198 5.59 28.04 5.94
N GLU A 199 6.79 28.33 6.45
CA GLU A 199 7.67 29.35 5.89
C GLU A 199 8.14 28.98 4.48
N LEU A 200 8.53 27.71 4.26
CA LEU A 200 8.92 27.20 2.94
C LEU A 200 7.75 27.24 1.96
N ARG A 201 6.55 26.84 2.39
CA ARG A 201 5.33 26.88 1.55
C ARG A 201 4.99 28.30 1.13
N ALA A 202 5.10 29.27 2.03
CA ALA A 202 4.88 30.69 1.71
C ALA A 202 5.89 31.18 0.66
N SER A 203 7.16 30.74 0.74
CA SER A 203 8.18 31.09 -0.24
C SER A 203 7.99 30.46 -1.62
N LEU A 204 7.35 29.28 -1.69
CA LEU A 204 7.11 28.52 -2.92
C LEU A 204 5.74 28.85 -3.57
N ALA A 205 4.81 29.43 -2.83
CA ALA A 205 3.44 29.70 -3.32
C ALA A 205 3.40 30.63 -4.55
N GLY A 206 4.44 31.44 -4.77
CA GLY A 206 4.59 32.28 -5.96
C GLY A 206 5.02 31.55 -7.23
N GLN A 207 5.51 30.31 -7.13
CA GLN A 207 6.09 29.57 -8.27
C GLN A 207 5.11 28.64 -9.00
N HIS A 208 3.89 28.44 -8.49
CA HIS A 208 2.93 27.46 -9.03
C HIS A 208 1.80 28.07 -9.89
N ALA A 209 1.90 29.35 -10.30
CA ALA A 209 0.81 30.04 -11.02
C ALA A 209 0.59 29.59 -12.47
N ASP A 210 1.58 28.94 -13.12
CA ASP A 210 1.60 28.68 -14.57
C ASP A 210 1.53 27.20 -14.98
N LEU A 211 0.89 26.35 -14.18
CA LEU A 211 0.73 24.94 -14.57
C LEU A 211 -0.37 24.76 -15.63
N PRO A 212 -0.15 23.95 -16.68
CA PRO A 212 -1.12 23.76 -17.75
C PRO A 212 -2.44 23.20 -17.20
N ARG A 213 -3.57 23.79 -17.62
CA ARG A 213 -4.90 23.33 -17.28
C ARG A 213 -5.42 22.41 -18.39
N HIS A 214 -5.72 21.18 -18.02
CA HIS A 214 -6.33 20.21 -18.94
C HIS A 214 -7.85 20.38 -19.01
N GLY A 215 -8.45 20.06 -20.17
CA GLY A 215 -9.90 20.08 -20.32
C GLY A 215 -10.58 19.02 -19.43
N THR A 216 -11.83 19.28 -19.02
CA THR A 216 -12.59 18.39 -18.13
C THR A 216 -12.70 16.96 -18.67
N ALA A 217 -12.89 16.79 -19.99
CA ALA A 217 -12.95 15.49 -20.65
C ALA A 217 -11.60 14.74 -20.53
N THR A 218 -10.48 15.42 -20.76
CA THR A 218 -9.14 14.86 -20.64
C THR A 218 -8.86 14.36 -19.21
N ILE A 219 -9.25 15.17 -18.22
CA ILE A 219 -9.12 14.81 -16.80
C ILE A 219 -9.98 13.59 -16.48
N ALA A 220 -11.25 13.61 -16.88
CA ALA A 220 -12.18 12.50 -16.60
C ALA A 220 -11.72 11.19 -17.25
N ILE A 221 -11.32 11.21 -18.51
CA ILE A 221 -10.79 10.02 -19.21
C ILE A 221 -9.52 9.52 -18.51
N GLY A 222 -8.56 10.40 -18.24
CA GLY A 222 -7.30 10.04 -17.60
C GLY A 222 -7.51 9.39 -16.22
N LEU A 223 -8.31 10.01 -15.34
CA LEU A 223 -8.59 9.49 -14.02
C LEU A 223 -9.36 8.16 -14.08
N THR A 224 -10.34 8.03 -14.99
CA THR A 224 -11.08 6.77 -15.16
C THR A 224 -10.16 5.64 -15.61
N VAL A 225 -9.34 5.88 -16.62
CA VAL A 225 -8.39 4.87 -17.11
C VAL A 225 -7.41 4.47 -16.01
N LEU A 226 -6.81 5.45 -15.31
CA LEU A 226 -5.89 5.15 -14.21
C LEU A 226 -6.56 4.35 -13.09
N THR A 227 -7.81 4.65 -12.75
CA THR A 227 -8.59 3.88 -11.75
C THR A 227 -8.82 2.44 -12.19
N LEU A 228 -9.18 2.21 -13.46
CA LEU A 228 -9.36 0.86 -14.01
C LEU A 228 -8.05 0.07 -14.05
N LEU A 229 -6.95 0.71 -14.42
CA LEU A 229 -5.62 0.11 -14.39
C LEU A 229 -5.21 -0.27 -12.95
N MET A 230 -5.48 0.61 -11.98
CA MET A 230 -5.24 0.32 -10.57
C MET A 230 -6.10 -0.83 -10.07
N PHE A 231 -7.39 -0.86 -10.43
CA PHE A 231 -8.28 -1.96 -10.05
C PHE A 231 -7.73 -3.30 -10.53
N SER A 232 -7.35 -3.40 -11.81
CA SER A 232 -6.77 -4.61 -12.38
C SER A 232 -5.51 -5.07 -11.64
N LYS A 233 -4.58 -4.15 -11.38
CA LYS A 233 -3.35 -4.45 -10.63
C LYS A 233 -3.63 -4.88 -9.20
N ASN A 234 -4.54 -4.17 -8.51
CA ASN A 234 -4.86 -4.46 -7.12
C ASN A 234 -5.61 -5.78 -6.99
N ALA A 235 -6.54 -6.08 -7.90
CA ALA A 235 -7.23 -7.37 -7.92
C ALA A 235 -6.24 -8.53 -8.11
N TYR A 236 -5.28 -8.38 -9.03
CA TYR A 236 -4.24 -9.39 -9.23
C TYR A 236 -3.33 -9.51 -7.99
N ALA A 237 -2.85 -8.39 -7.46
CA ALA A 237 -2.00 -8.40 -6.26
C ALA A 237 -2.74 -8.97 -5.04
N GLU A 238 -4.05 -8.73 -4.92
CA GLU A 238 -4.86 -9.22 -3.83
C GLU A 238 -5.10 -10.73 -3.92
N SER A 239 -5.17 -11.29 -5.13
CA SER A 239 -5.21 -12.75 -5.31
C SER A 239 -4.01 -13.43 -4.65
N PHE A 240 -2.83 -12.79 -4.66
CA PHE A 240 -1.64 -13.28 -3.95
C PHE A 240 -1.71 -13.02 -2.45
N ARG A 241 -2.01 -11.80 -2.02
CA ARG A 241 -2.02 -11.46 -0.60
C ARG A 241 -2.99 -12.32 0.20
N SER A 242 -4.19 -12.51 -0.32
CA SER A 242 -5.27 -13.22 0.40
C SER A 242 -5.34 -14.71 0.10
N PHE A 243 -4.97 -15.16 -1.11
CA PHE A 243 -5.26 -16.52 -1.55
C PHE A 243 -4.05 -17.34 -2.01
N TYR A 244 -2.84 -16.74 -2.10
CA TYR A 244 -1.67 -17.45 -2.62
C TYR A 244 -1.25 -18.64 -1.75
N THR A 245 -1.32 -18.49 -0.44
CA THR A 245 -1.01 -19.59 0.48
C THR A 245 -1.95 -20.77 0.28
N PHE A 246 -3.24 -20.53 0.06
CA PHE A 246 -4.21 -21.58 -0.24
C PHE A 246 -3.91 -22.25 -1.58
N TYR A 247 -3.63 -21.45 -2.62
CA TYR A 247 -3.26 -21.97 -3.94
C TYR A 247 -2.05 -22.90 -3.87
N LEU A 248 -1.01 -22.51 -3.12
CA LEU A 248 0.19 -23.32 -2.95
C LEU A 248 -0.07 -24.60 -2.16
N ILE A 249 -0.91 -24.53 -1.13
CA ILE A 249 -1.29 -25.70 -0.31
C ILE A 249 -2.11 -26.67 -1.16
N GLU A 250 -3.13 -26.21 -1.86
CA GLU A 250 -4.01 -27.07 -2.66
C GLU A 250 -3.30 -27.70 -3.86
N ARG A 251 -2.53 -26.89 -4.60
CA ARG A 251 -1.90 -27.33 -5.84
C ARG A 251 -0.63 -28.15 -5.64
N PHE A 252 0.21 -27.76 -4.69
CA PHE A 252 1.55 -28.35 -4.49
C PHE A 252 1.70 -29.11 -3.20
N GLY A 253 0.67 -29.17 -2.35
CA GLY A 253 0.73 -29.86 -1.06
C GLY A 253 1.70 -29.24 -0.05
N LEU A 254 2.00 -27.94 -0.17
CA LEU A 254 2.93 -27.27 0.74
C LEU A 254 2.35 -27.18 2.15
N SER A 255 3.24 -27.20 3.15
CA SER A 255 2.87 -26.84 4.51
C SER A 255 2.56 -25.34 4.62
N ILE A 256 1.82 -24.94 5.68
CA ILE A 256 1.54 -23.52 5.93
C ILE A 256 2.85 -22.71 6.02
N PRO A 257 3.89 -23.10 6.79
CA PRO A 257 5.14 -22.35 6.84
C PRO A 257 5.82 -22.18 5.46
N GLN A 258 5.83 -23.25 4.63
CA GLN A 258 6.41 -23.17 3.29
C GLN A 258 5.64 -22.19 2.39
N SER A 259 4.30 -22.22 2.44
CA SER A 259 3.47 -21.30 1.67
C SER A 259 3.65 -19.84 2.13
N GLN A 260 3.87 -19.61 3.42
CA GLN A 260 4.17 -18.28 3.97
C GLN A 260 5.54 -17.75 3.48
N MET A 261 6.55 -18.61 3.36
CA MET A 261 7.85 -18.20 2.81
C MET A 261 7.73 -17.79 1.34
N MET A 262 6.91 -18.50 0.55
CA MET A 262 6.62 -18.12 -0.83
C MET A 262 5.87 -16.76 -0.90
N LEU A 263 4.93 -16.53 0.01
CA LEU A 263 4.23 -15.23 0.12
C LEU A 263 5.20 -14.10 0.52
N PHE A 264 6.12 -14.35 1.45
CA PHE A 264 7.18 -13.38 1.79
C PHE A 264 8.01 -13.00 0.57
N ILE A 265 8.46 -13.97 -0.23
CA ILE A 265 9.25 -13.73 -1.45
C ILE A 265 8.46 -12.87 -2.44
N PHE A 266 7.15 -13.14 -2.61
CA PHE A 266 6.27 -12.30 -3.40
C PHE A 266 6.25 -10.87 -2.88
N LEU A 267 5.97 -10.67 -1.58
CA LEU A 267 5.81 -9.34 -1.00
C LEU A 267 7.10 -8.52 -1.03
N ILE A 268 8.26 -9.15 -0.74
CA ILE A 268 9.54 -8.43 -0.75
C ILE A 268 9.98 -8.03 -2.17
N SER A 269 9.57 -8.77 -3.19
CA SER A 269 9.84 -8.42 -4.58
C SER A 269 9.15 -7.11 -5.00
N ALA A 270 8.03 -6.76 -4.36
CA ALA A 270 7.37 -5.47 -4.58
C ALA A 270 8.24 -4.27 -4.16
N ALA A 271 8.98 -4.39 -3.06
CA ALA A 271 9.89 -3.34 -2.60
C ALA A 271 11.00 -3.08 -3.64
N ALA A 272 11.60 -4.16 -4.18
CA ALA A 272 12.59 -4.06 -5.25
C ALA A 272 11.97 -3.47 -6.53
N GLY A 273 10.77 -3.92 -6.90
CA GLY A 273 10.03 -3.41 -8.06
C GLY A 273 9.73 -1.91 -7.97
N ALA A 274 9.30 -1.43 -6.81
CA ALA A 274 9.01 -0.02 -6.58
C ALA A 274 10.27 0.86 -6.70
N LEU A 275 11.42 0.41 -6.16
CA LEU A 275 12.68 1.12 -6.27
C LEU A 275 13.18 1.16 -7.72
N ILE A 276 13.22 0.01 -8.39
CA ILE A 276 13.64 -0.09 -9.80
C ILE A 276 12.71 0.73 -10.70
N GLY A 277 11.40 0.65 -10.45
CA GLY A 277 10.38 1.37 -11.21
C GLY A 277 10.50 2.88 -11.09
N GLY A 278 10.85 3.40 -9.92
CA GLY A 278 11.14 4.82 -9.73
C GLY A 278 12.31 5.28 -10.59
N ILE A 279 13.44 4.57 -10.53
CA ILE A 279 14.66 4.88 -11.30
C ILE A 279 14.43 4.76 -12.81
N VAL A 280 13.76 3.69 -13.23
CA VAL A 280 13.47 3.43 -14.65
C VAL A 280 12.43 4.42 -15.18
N GLY A 281 11.38 4.70 -14.39
CA GLY A 281 10.32 5.65 -14.74
C GLY A 281 10.84 7.05 -15.00
N ASP A 282 11.80 7.52 -14.21
CA ASP A 282 12.46 8.81 -14.40
C ASP A 282 13.25 8.87 -15.72
N ARG A 283 13.76 7.73 -16.22
CA ARG A 283 14.55 7.66 -17.45
C ARG A 283 13.72 7.50 -18.72
N ILE A 284 12.72 6.63 -18.68
CA ILE A 284 11.93 6.26 -19.88
C ILE A 284 10.59 6.99 -19.99
N GLY A 285 10.21 7.73 -18.93
CA GLY A 285 8.95 8.46 -18.84
C GLY A 285 7.80 7.66 -18.22
N ARG A 286 6.87 8.39 -17.56
CA ARG A 286 5.79 7.79 -16.75
C ARG A 286 4.79 7.01 -17.58
N TYR A 287 4.45 7.48 -18.75
CA TYR A 287 3.53 6.79 -19.67
C TYR A 287 4.03 5.38 -20.02
N ARG A 288 5.31 5.25 -20.35
CA ARG A 288 5.91 3.96 -20.72
C ARG A 288 5.98 3.00 -19.54
N ILE A 289 6.35 3.48 -18.35
CA ILE A 289 6.41 2.62 -17.16
C ILE A 289 5.04 2.11 -16.74
N ILE A 290 3.96 2.91 -16.93
CA ILE A 290 2.58 2.46 -16.71
C ILE A 290 2.25 1.30 -17.65
N TRP A 291 2.54 1.42 -18.95
CA TRP A 291 2.36 0.35 -19.93
C TRP A 291 3.10 -0.93 -19.54
N ILE A 292 4.40 -0.81 -19.25
CA ILE A 292 5.25 -1.94 -18.89
C ILE A 292 4.72 -2.62 -17.62
N SER A 293 4.29 -1.85 -16.62
CA SER A 293 3.90 -2.43 -15.33
C SER A 293 2.53 -3.09 -15.32
N VAL A 294 1.63 -2.70 -16.20
CA VAL A 294 0.29 -3.31 -16.24
C VAL A 294 0.22 -4.40 -17.31
N LEU A 295 0.65 -4.12 -18.53
CA LEU A 295 0.59 -5.09 -19.64
C LEU A 295 1.79 -6.04 -19.67
N GLY A 296 2.97 -5.58 -19.27
CA GLY A 296 4.21 -6.37 -19.29
C GLY A 296 4.15 -7.71 -18.54
N PRO A 297 3.49 -7.81 -17.39
CA PRO A 297 3.31 -9.07 -16.67
C PRO A 297 2.46 -10.11 -17.41
N LEU A 298 1.65 -9.73 -18.40
CA LEU A 298 0.67 -10.61 -19.06
C LEU A 298 1.23 -11.97 -19.47
N PRO A 299 2.35 -12.09 -20.22
CA PRO A 299 2.85 -13.41 -20.60
C PRO A 299 3.24 -14.25 -19.38
N LEU A 300 3.77 -13.62 -18.33
CA LEU A 300 4.17 -14.31 -17.10
C LEU A 300 2.93 -14.78 -16.30
N THR A 301 1.88 -13.93 -16.23
CA THR A 301 0.65 -14.27 -15.52
C THR A 301 -0.11 -15.40 -16.22
N LEU A 302 -0.08 -15.46 -17.55
CA LEU A 302 -0.68 -16.54 -18.33
C LEU A 302 0.03 -17.87 -18.14
N LEU A 303 1.35 -17.86 -17.91
CA LEU A 303 2.14 -19.07 -17.66
C LEU A 303 2.00 -19.59 -16.22
N LEU A 304 1.77 -18.70 -15.25
CA LEU A 304 1.76 -19.04 -13.83
C LEU A 304 0.84 -20.24 -13.47
N PRO A 305 -0.42 -20.31 -13.93
CA PRO A 305 -1.30 -21.41 -13.56
C PRO A 305 -0.87 -22.80 -14.09
N TYR A 306 0.09 -22.84 -14.98
CA TYR A 306 0.60 -24.09 -15.60
C TYR A 306 2.03 -24.43 -15.14
N ALA A 307 2.65 -23.60 -14.33
CA ALA A 307 4.01 -23.76 -13.85
C ALA A 307 4.10 -24.82 -12.73
N ASP A 308 5.28 -25.43 -12.60
CA ASP A 308 5.64 -26.22 -11.42
C ASP A 308 5.99 -25.29 -10.25
N LEU A 309 6.32 -25.86 -9.09
CA LEU A 309 6.59 -25.08 -7.88
C LEU A 309 7.77 -24.11 -8.05
N PHE A 310 8.87 -24.57 -8.68
CA PHE A 310 10.06 -23.73 -8.88
C PHE A 310 9.72 -22.53 -9.79
N TRP A 311 9.13 -22.80 -10.95
CA TRP A 311 8.74 -21.75 -11.88
C TRP A 311 7.63 -20.86 -11.34
N THR A 312 6.71 -21.39 -10.51
CA THR A 312 5.72 -20.57 -9.80
C THR A 312 6.43 -19.53 -8.94
N GLY A 313 7.49 -19.90 -8.20
CA GLY A 313 8.28 -18.96 -7.41
C GLY A 313 8.97 -17.90 -8.27
N VAL A 314 9.63 -18.31 -9.36
CA VAL A 314 10.34 -17.39 -10.29
C VAL A 314 9.35 -16.41 -10.95
N LEU A 315 8.23 -16.93 -11.47
CA LEU A 315 7.20 -16.10 -12.13
C LEU A 315 6.57 -15.12 -11.15
N THR A 316 6.31 -15.57 -9.92
CA THR A 316 5.73 -14.73 -8.86
C THR A 316 6.62 -13.53 -8.55
N ILE A 317 7.94 -13.73 -8.41
CA ILE A 317 8.90 -12.64 -8.22
C ILE A 317 8.88 -11.68 -9.41
N ALA A 318 9.00 -12.20 -10.62
CA ALA A 318 9.06 -11.39 -11.84
C ALA A 318 7.77 -10.58 -12.06
N ILE A 319 6.61 -11.20 -11.88
CA ILE A 319 5.31 -10.55 -12.00
C ILE A 319 5.21 -9.38 -11.02
N ASN A 320 5.49 -9.63 -9.73
CA ASN A 320 5.29 -8.60 -8.71
C ASN A 320 6.32 -7.46 -8.82
N LEU A 321 7.56 -7.77 -9.19
CA LEU A 321 8.60 -6.78 -9.47
C LEU A 321 8.17 -5.81 -10.57
N VAL A 322 7.62 -6.33 -11.67
CA VAL A 322 7.14 -5.50 -12.79
C VAL A 322 5.87 -4.76 -12.40
N MET A 323 4.92 -5.41 -11.76
CA MET A 323 3.65 -4.77 -11.35
C MET A 323 3.86 -3.66 -10.33
N ALA A 324 4.77 -3.83 -9.37
CA ALA A 324 5.03 -2.83 -8.33
C ALA A 324 5.72 -1.57 -8.88
N SER A 325 6.32 -1.63 -10.06
CA SER A 325 7.15 -0.55 -10.62
C SER A 325 6.42 0.75 -10.95
N ALA A 326 5.09 0.76 -11.13
CA ALA A 326 4.38 1.93 -11.63
C ALA A 326 3.45 2.62 -10.65
N PHE A 327 3.32 2.18 -9.40
CA PHE A 327 2.41 2.85 -8.46
C PHE A 327 2.71 4.35 -8.31
N ALA A 328 3.98 4.70 -8.10
CA ALA A 328 4.41 6.09 -8.00
C ALA A 328 4.12 6.86 -9.30
N SER A 329 4.37 6.25 -10.45
CA SER A 329 4.13 6.87 -11.76
C SER A 329 2.65 7.11 -12.04
N ILE A 330 1.77 6.17 -11.66
CA ILE A 330 0.32 6.34 -11.77
C ILE A 330 -0.15 7.49 -10.89
N LEU A 331 0.32 7.55 -9.64
CA LEU A 331 -0.05 8.60 -8.70
C LEU A 331 0.40 9.98 -9.19
N ILE A 332 1.65 10.11 -9.63
CA ILE A 332 2.19 11.37 -10.14
C ILE A 332 1.45 11.79 -11.41
N TYR A 333 1.16 10.86 -12.32
CA TYR A 333 0.39 11.14 -13.54
C TYR A 333 -1.02 11.67 -13.22
N ALA A 334 -1.69 11.08 -12.22
CA ALA A 334 -2.98 11.57 -11.74
C ALA A 334 -2.89 12.98 -11.13
N MET A 335 -1.80 13.27 -10.39
CA MET A 335 -1.54 14.61 -9.84
C MET A 335 -1.25 15.65 -10.93
N GLU A 336 -0.63 15.26 -12.04
CA GLU A 336 -0.38 16.12 -13.19
C GLU A 336 -1.66 16.46 -13.96
N LEU A 337 -2.65 15.58 -13.97
CA LEU A 337 -3.97 15.88 -14.52
C LEU A 337 -4.72 16.96 -13.73
N LEU A 338 -4.51 17.03 -12.40
CA LEU A 338 -5.14 17.98 -11.50
C LEU A 338 -4.12 18.65 -10.56
N PRO A 339 -3.22 19.49 -11.08
CA PRO A 339 -2.11 20.05 -10.30
C PRO A 339 -2.57 20.93 -9.13
N ASN A 340 -3.77 21.52 -9.21
CA ASN A 340 -4.33 22.36 -8.15
C ASN A 340 -5.00 21.56 -7.00
N ARG A 341 -5.08 20.22 -7.10
CA ARG A 341 -5.74 19.34 -6.12
C ARG A 341 -4.90 18.10 -5.76
N ILE A 342 -3.60 18.32 -5.62
CA ILE A 342 -2.62 17.23 -5.37
C ILE A 342 -2.98 16.40 -4.14
N GLY A 343 -3.39 17.05 -3.04
CA GLY A 343 -3.80 16.35 -1.81
C GLY A 343 -5.05 15.49 -1.99
N LEU A 344 -6.04 16.00 -2.70
CA LEU A 344 -7.27 15.25 -3.02
C LEU A 344 -6.95 14.02 -3.88
N ILE A 345 -6.14 14.18 -4.92
CA ILE A 345 -5.75 13.09 -5.81
C ILE A 345 -4.92 12.04 -5.08
N GLY A 346 -3.96 12.49 -4.27
CA GLY A 346 -3.17 11.58 -3.44
C GLY A 346 -4.05 10.75 -2.50
N GLY A 347 -4.93 11.38 -1.74
CA GLY A 347 -5.86 10.70 -0.84
C GLY A 347 -6.83 9.76 -1.57
N LEU A 348 -7.36 10.19 -2.74
CA LEU A 348 -8.23 9.36 -3.57
C LEU A 348 -7.52 8.09 -4.05
N PHE A 349 -6.32 8.21 -4.60
CA PHE A 349 -5.61 7.05 -5.16
C PHE A 349 -5.08 6.11 -4.08
N TYR A 350 -4.64 6.61 -2.93
CA TYR A 350 -4.32 5.75 -1.78
C TYR A 350 -5.56 5.05 -1.24
N GLY A 351 -6.67 5.77 -1.06
CA GLY A 351 -7.94 5.19 -0.61
C GLY A 351 -8.48 4.15 -1.60
N LEU A 352 -8.45 4.44 -2.91
CA LEU A 352 -8.84 3.49 -3.95
C LEU A 352 -7.94 2.24 -3.95
N ASN A 353 -6.64 2.40 -3.73
CA ASN A 353 -5.70 1.28 -3.70
C ASN A 353 -6.11 0.23 -2.66
N PHE A 354 -6.47 0.65 -1.45
CA PHE A 354 -6.95 -0.24 -0.40
C PHE A 354 -8.38 -0.74 -0.67
N GLY A 355 -9.32 0.17 -0.95
CA GLY A 355 -10.73 -0.19 -1.11
C GLY A 355 -10.99 -1.13 -2.29
N LEU A 356 -10.33 -0.91 -3.42
CA LEU A 356 -10.44 -1.77 -4.60
C LEU A 356 -9.84 -3.17 -4.35
N GLY A 357 -8.77 -3.27 -3.57
CA GLY A 357 -8.20 -4.56 -3.16
C GLY A 357 -9.18 -5.36 -2.32
N GLY A 358 -9.85 -4.72 -1.35
CA GLY A 358 -10.87 -5.38 -0.52
C GLY A 358 -12.06 -5.91 -1.31
N ILE A 359 -12.58 -5.10 -2.24
CA ILE A 359 -13.66 -5.53 -3.13
C ILE A 359 -13.21 -6.72 -3.97
N ALA A 360 -12.00 -6.65 -4.54
CA ALA A 360 -11.44 -7.75 -5.31
C ALA A 360 -11.31 -9.03 -4.46
N ALA A 361 -10.83 -8.94 -3.21
CA ALA A 361 -10.71 -10.09 -2.32
C ALA A 361 -12.05 -10.79 -2.07
N ALA A 362 -13.12 -10.03 -1.83
CA ALA A 362 -14.46 -10.59 -1.64
C ALA A 362 -14.96 -11.31 -2.92
N ILE A 363 -14.82 -10.68 -4.08
CA ILE A 363 -15.20 -11.28 -5.37
C ILE A 363 -14.39 -12.55 -5.64
N LEU A 364 -13.07 -12.50 -5.45
CA LEU A 364 -12.19 -13.64 -5.67
C LEU A 364 -12.48 -14.79 -4.72
N GLY A 365 -12.83 -14.49 -3.46
CA GLY A 365 -13.27 -15.50 -2.49
C GLY A 365 -14.52 -16.24 -2.94
N GLY A 366 -15.56 -15.50 -3.38
CA GLY A 366 -16.77 -16.10 -3.91
C GLY A 366 -16.56 -16.93 -5.18
N LEU A 367 -15.63 -16.49 -6.05
CA LEU A 367 -15.22 -17.26 -7.23
C LEU A 367 -14.47 -18.53 -6.84
N ALA A 368 -13.62 -18.47 -5.78
CA ALA A 368 -12.87 -19.61 -5.29
C ALA A 368 -13.80 -20.69 -4.70
N ASP A 369 -14.84 -20.28 -3.97
CA ASP A 369 -15.86 -21.22 -3.46
C ASP A 369 -16.66 -21.88 -4.58
N SER A 370 -16.95 -21.14 -5.66
CA SER A 370 -17.78 -21.63 -6.77
C SER A 370 -17.00 -22.49 -7.76
N TYR A 371 -15.75 -22.15 -8.05
CA TYR A 371 -14.97 -22.70 -9.17
C TYR A 371 -13.61 -23.27 -8.75
N GLY A 372 -13.25 -23.21 -7.47
CA GLY A 372 -11.95 -23.61 -6.93
C GLY A 372 -10.85 -22.57 -7.12
N ILE A 373 -9.86 -22.64 -6.24
CA ILE A 373 -8.77 -21.63 -6.18
C ILE A 373 -7.89 -21.61 -7.44
N GLU A 374 -7.63 -22.76 -8.07
CA GLU A 374 -6.85 -22.84 -9.31
C GLU A 374 -7.54 -22.10 -10.47
N THR A 375 -8.87 -22.20 -10.56
CA THR A 375 -9.66 -21.49 -11.59
C THR A 375 -9.59 -19.98 -11.39
N VAL A 376 -9.58 -19.51 -10.14
CA VAL A 376 -9.39 -18.10 -9.80
C VAL A 376 -8.05 -17.60 -10.37
N TYR A 377 -6.96 -18.37 -10.20
CA TYR A 377 -5.66 -17.96 -10.74
C TYR A 377 -5.63 -17.95 -12.27
N ARG A 378 -6.35 -18.86 -12.94
CA ARG A 378 -6.52 -18.84 -14.40
C ARG A 378 -7.30 -17.61 -14.87
N ILE A 379 -8.37 -17.23 -14.16
CA ILE A 379 -9.13 -16.01 -14.47
C ILE A 379 -8.27 -14.76 -14.23
N CYS A 380 -7.62 -14.68 -13.08
CA CYS A 380 -6.75 -13.55 -12.72
C CYS A 380 -5.60 -13.36 -13.70
N SER A 381 -5.12 -14.44 -14.35
CA SER A 381 -4.01 -14.35 -15.31
C SER A 381 -4.29 -13.41 -16.49
N PHE A 382 -5.56 -13.13 -16.78
CA PHE A 382 -6.00 -12.22 -17.84
C PHE A 382 -6.18 -10.77 -17.36
N LEU A 383 -6.14 -10.48 -16.07
CA LEU A 383 -6.30 -9.12 -15.54
C LEU A 383 -5.31 -8.10 -16.15
N PRO A 384 -4.04 -8.45 -16.41
CA PRO A 384 -3.11 -7.52 -17.03
C PRO A 384 -3.52 -7.05 -18.44
N LEU A 385 -4.46 -7.74 -19.12
CA LEU A 385 -5.04 -7.26 -20.38
C LEU A 385 -5.71 -5.87 -20.23
N ALA A 386 -6.19 -5.53 -19.03
CA ALA A 386 -6.66 -4.18 -18.74
C ALA A 386 -5.59 -3.09 -19.04
N GLY A 387 -4.31 -3.49 -19.10
CA GLY A 387 -3.23 -2.62 -19.54
C GLY A 387 -3.44 -2.00 -20.91
N LEU A 388 -4.22 -2.64 -21.80
CA LEU A 388 -4.59 -2.06 -23.09
C LEU A 388 -5.38 -0.75 -22.97
N LEU A 389 -6.08 -0.55 -21.85
CA LEU A 389 -6.77 0.72 -21.56
C LEU A 389 -5.80 1.90 -21.45
N ALA A 390 -4.53 1.66 -21.17
CA ALA A 390 -3.50 2.71 -21.16
C ALA A 390 -3.37 3.42 -22.53
N TRP A 391 -3.87 2.81 -23.61
CA TRP A 391 -3.96 3.47 -24.93
C TRP A 391 -4.81 4.75 -24.88
N PHE A 392 -5.81 4.79 -24.02
CA PHE A 392 -6.71 5.93 -23.86
C PHE A 392 -6.18 6.99 -22.88
N LEU A 393 -5.00 6.78 -22.26
CA LEU A 393 -4.39 7.80 -21.42
C LEU A 393 -4.01 9.02 -22.27
N PRO A 394 -4.44 10.23 -21.88
CA PRO A 394 -4.04 11.45 -22.57
C PRO A 394 -2.52 11.62 -22.47
N ARG A 395 -1.86 11.91 -23.58
CA ARG A 395 -0.42 12.22 -23.55
C ARG A 395 -0.23 13.60 -22.92
N LEU A 396 0.36 13.65 -21.75
CA LEU A 396 0.70 14.89 -21.08
C LEU A 396 2.05 15.39 -21.63
N ASP A 397 2.12 16.66 -22.00
CA ASP A 397 3.35 17.28 -22.57
C ASP A 397 4.50 17.40 -21.56
N THR A 398 4.29 16.99 -20.32
CA THR A 398 5.28 17.00 -19.22
C THR A 398 6.50 16.10 -19.45
N ASP A 399 6.43 15.15 -20.38
CA ASP A 399 7.61 14.37 -20.82
C ASP A 399 8.69 15.22 -21.51
N ARG A 400 8.40 16.49 -21.83
CA ARG A 400 9.34 17.44 -22.44
C ARG A 400 10.18 18.23 -21.41
N TYR A 401 9.80 18.24 -20.15
CA TYR A 401 10.55 18.93 -19.09
C TYR A 401 11.59 17.99 -18.48
N ARG A 402 12.60 17.61 -19.27
CA ARG A 402 13.88 17.13 -18.72
C ARG A 402 14.67 18.36 -18.28
N PRO A 403 15.07 18.51 -16.99
CA PRO A 403 16.18 19.40 -16.69
C PRO A 403 17.38 18.87 -17.47
N ALA A 404 17.96 19.74 -18.30
CA ALA A 404 19.27 19.49 -18.91
C ALA A 404 20.26 19.22 -17.77
N GLY A 405 20.98 18.11 -17.85
CA GLY A 405 21.84 17.41 -16.94
C GLY A 405 22.81 18.20 -16.10
#